data_21eeeca11a9ee050ef0f7169dea908ef
#
_entry.id   21eeeca11a9ee050ef0f7169dea908ef
#
_cell.length_a   1.000
_cell.length_b   1.000
_cell.length_c   1.000
_cell.angle_alpha   90.00
_cell.angle_beta   90.00
_cell.angle_gamma   90.00
#
_symmetry.space_group_name_H-M   'P 1'
#
loop_
_entity.id
_entity.type
_entity.pdbx_description
1 polymer ?
#
loop_
_entity_poly.entity_id
_entity_poly.type
_entity_poly.pdbx_seq_one_letter_code
_entity_poly.pdbx_strand_id
1 'polypeptide(L)'
;GLWEVGTYWHLETRPQELAVLDDQRLKEAAPVIDQKLHTCTHKTFVHGDAKLANFCFAANGKVAGLDFQYVGGGCGIKDVAYFIGSCLNESECERLEAQILDTYFEHLQSAMKQRNEALETEWRSLYRVAWADFHRFLKGWSPGHWKINSYSERITAEVINNL
;
A
#
# COMPACT_ATOMS: atom_id res chain seq x y z
N GLY A 1 20.36 -1.00 8.88
CA GLY A 1 20.09 -2.31 8.30
C GLY A 1 18.70 -2.34 7.67
N LEU A 2 18.37 -3.44 7.01
CA LEU A 2 17.01 -3.65 6.48
C LEU A 2 16.08 -4.08 7.62
N TRP A 3 14.81 -3.63 7.55
CA TRP A 3 13.77 -4.14 8.43
C TRP A 3 13.37 -5.55 7.98
N GLU A 4 13.01 -6.41 8.92
CA GLU A 4 12.46 -7.74 8.59
C GLU A 4 11.13 -7.59 7.84
N VAL A 5 10.26 -6.74 8.35
CA VAL A 5 9.05 -6.28 7.67
C VAL A 5 9.21 -4.79 7.35
N GLY A 6 9.34 -4.49 6.07
CA GLY A 6 9.35 -3.10 5.60
C GLY A 6 7.98 -2.50 5.70
N THR A 7 7.89 -1.24 5.95
CA THR A 7 6.69 -0.39 5.94
C THR A 7 6.57 0.43 7.23
N TYR A 8 6.45 1.74 7.07
CA TYR A 8 6.30 2.68 8.17
C TYR A 8 5.13 2.36 9.12
N TRP A 9 4.02 1.86 8.58
CA TRP A 9 2.77 1.60 9.33
C TRP A 9 2.52 0.13 9.70
N HIS A 10 3.56 -0.69 9.74
CA HIS A 10 3.41 -2.08 10.15
C HIS A 10 2.83 -2.19 11.58
N LEU A 11 1.93 -3.15 11.81
CA LEU A 11 1.21 -3.28 13.08
C LEU A 11 2.13 -3.38 14.30
N GLU A 12 3.20 -4.17 14.22
CA GLU A 12 4.13 -4.37 15.34
C GLU A 12 4.94 -3.13 15.68
N THR A 13 5.22 -2.27 14.68
CA THR A 13 5.97 -1.04 14.88
C THR A 13 5.09 0.15 15.26
N ARG A 14 3.77 0.05 15.02
CA ARG A 14 2.77 1.11 15.26
C ARG A 14 1.53 0.60 16.01
N PRO A 15 1.70 -0.02 17.19
CA PRO A 15 0.56 -0.55 17.96
C PRO A 15 -0.33 0.55 18.54
N GLN A 16 0.21 1.78 18.75
CA GLN A 16 -0.55 2.88 19.33
C GLN A 16 -1.69 3.34 18.42
N GLU A 17 -1.44 3.42 17.12
CA GLU A 17 -2.43 3.83 16.11
C GLU A 17 -3.58 2.82 16.03
N LEU A 18 -3.29 1.54 16.19
CA LEU A 18 -4.33 0.51 16.30
C LEU A 18 -5.14 0.65 17.61
N ALA A 19 -4.45 0.94 18.71
CA ALA A 19 -5.10 1.04 20.02
C ALA A 19 -6.16 2.14 20.10
N VAL A 20 -5.92 3.27 19.43
CA VAL A 20 -6.81 4.45 19.45
C VAL A 20 -7.90 4.43 18.36
N LEU A 21 -7.97 3.40 17.53
CA LEU A 21 -9.03 3.26 16.52
C LEU A 21 -10.40 3.16 17.17
N ASP A 22 -11.32 4.05 16.78
CA ASP A 22 -12.72 4.04 17.22
C ASP A 22 -13.57 3.03 16.42
N ASP A 23 -13.20 2.77 15.17
CA ASP A 23 -13.86 1.79 14.31
C ASP A 23 -13.52 0.37 14.75
N GLN A 24 -14.43 -0.24 15.52
CA GLN A 24 -14.24 -1.57 16.10
C GLN A 24 -14.10 -2.65 15.01
N ARG A 25 -14.88 -2.57 13.92
CA ARG A 25 -14.81 -3.56 12.82
C ARG A 25 -13.45 -3.52 12.13
N LEU A 26 -12.94 -2.31 11.86
CA LEU A 26 -11.63 -2.12 11.26
C LEU A 26 -10.52 -2.57 12.20
N LYS A 27 -10.66 -2.30 13.48
CA LYS A 27 -9.71 -2.73 14.52
C LYS A 27 -9.61 -4.25 14.62
N GLU A 28 -10.72 -4.95 14.58
CA GLU A 28 -10.78 -6.42 14.59
C GLU A 28 -10.26 -7.03 13.27
N ALA A 29 -10.48 -6.36 12.15
CA ALA A 29 -10.00 -6.79 10.84
C ALA A 29 -8.48 -6.58 10.65
N ALA A 30 -7.87 -5.63 11.36
CA ALA A 30 -6.48 -5.23 11.16
C ALA A 30 -5.47 -6.40 11.19
N PRO A 31 -5.52 -7.34 12.16
CA PRO A 31 -4.59 -8.47 12.16
C PRO A 31 -4.77 -9.41 10.95
N VAL A 32 -6.00 -9.58 10.47
CA VAL A 32 -6.29 -10.43 9.30
C VAL A 32 -5.80 -9.76 8.01
N ILE A 33 -6.01 -8.45 7.88
CA ILE A 33 -5.50 -7.63 6.77
C ILE A 33 -3.97 -7.73 6.71
N ASP A 34 -3.30 -7.52 7.85
CA ASP A 34 -1.85 -7.60 7.96
C ASP A 34 -1.35 -9.00 7.58
N GLN A 35 -1.98 -10.04 8.11
CA GLN A 35 -1.60 -11.42 7.82
C GLN A 35 -1.75 -11.75 6.33
N LYS A 36 -2.81 -11.33 5.66
CA LYS A 36 -2.97 -11.54 4.21
C LYS A 36 -1.81 -10.94 3.40
N LEU A 37 -1.35 -9.74 3.79
CA LEU A 37 -0.21 -9.09 3.15
C LEU A 37 1.13 -9.75 3.53
N HIS A 38 1.26 -10.18 4.78
CA HIS A 38 2.47 -10.83 5.28
C HIS A 38 2.67 -12.23 4.69
N THR A 39 1.61 -12.98 4.44
CA THR A 39 1.67 -14.36 3.93
C THR A 39 1.63 -14.46 2.41
N CYS A 40 1.70 -13.34 1.67
CA CYS A 40 1.78 -13.39 0.22
C CYS A 40 2.98 -14.24 -0.23
N THR A 41 2.80 -14.96 -1.34
CA THR A 41 3.82 -15.86 -1.89
C THR A 41 4.98 -15.07 -2.49
N HIS A 42 4.66 -14.00 -3.23
CA HIS A 42 5.66 -13.17 -3.90
C HIS A 42 5.99 -11.96 -3.03
N LYS A 43 7.19 -11.99 -2.45
CA LYS A 43 7.74 -10.90 -1.63
C LYS A 43 8.90 -10.24 -2.35
N THR A 44 9.13 -8.98 -2.00
CA THR A 44 10.24 -8.16 -2.49
C THR A 44 10.76 -7.26 -1.38
N PHE A 45 11.76 -6.46 -1.69
CA PHE A 45 12.06 -5.29 -0.87
C PHE A 45 11.06 -4.20 -1.18
N VAL A 46 10.40 -3.68 -0.16
CA VAL A 46 9.53 -2.51 -0.25
C VAL A 46 10.29 -1.27 0.23
N HIS A 47 9.98 -0.12 -0.36
CA HIS A 47 10.48 1.18 0.11
C HIS A 47 9.99 1.47 1.53
N GLY A 48 8.74 1.10 1.79
CA GLY A 48 8.11 1.18 3.11
C GLY A 48 7.58 2.58 3.48
N ASP A 49 7.89 3.62 2.69
CA ASP A 49 7.32 4.97 2.78
C ASP A 49 7.22 5.60 1.37
N ALA A 50 6.64 4.86 0.42
CA ALA A 50 6.60 5.19 -0.99
C ALA A 50 5.58 6.29 -1.33
N LYS A 51 5.57 7.41 -0.60
CA LYS A 51 4.74 8.59 -0.93
C LYS A 51 5.40 9.43 -2.02
N LEU A 52 4.61 10.16 -2.78
CA LEU A 52 5.08 11.05 -3.87
C LEU A 52 6.24 11.96 -3.42
N ALA A 53 6.19 12.49 -2.19
CA ALA A 53 7.22 13.38 -1.65
C ALA A 53 8.61 12.72 -1.52
N ASN A 54 8.69 11.39 -1.53
CA ASN A 54 9.93 10.64 -1.48
C ASN A 54 10.49 10.28 -2.87
N PHE A 55 9.96 10.90 -3.92
CA PHE A 55 10.45 10.71 -5.29
C PHE A 55 10.78 12.04 -5.96
N CYS A 56 11.93 12.08 -6.62
CA CYS A 56 12.36 13.20 -7.44
C CYS A 56 12.23 12.86 -8.91
N PHE A 57 11.58 13.74 -9.67
CA PHE A 57 11.34 13.58 -11.11
C PHE A 57 12.15 14.62 -11.86
N ALA A 58 13.03 14.17 -12.75
CA ALA A 58 13.81 15.06 -13.62
C ALA A 58 13.07 15.30 -14.94
N ALA A 59 13.36 16.44 -15.59
CA ALA A 59 12.74 16.80 -16.87
C ALA A 59 13.02 15.82 -18.02
N ASN A 60 14.07 15.01 -17.91
CA ASN A 60 14.41 13.96 -18.88
C ASN A 60 13.74 12.59 -18.57
N GLY A 61 12.74 12.55 -17.67
CA GLY A 61 12.01 11.35 -17.30
C GLY A 61 12.71 10.42 -16.30
N LYS A 62 13.90 10.78 -15.81
CA LYS A 62 14.57 10.01 -14.75
C LYS A 62 13.86 10.23 -13.40
N VAL A 63 13.78 9.17 -12.62
CA VAL A 63 13.20 9.19 -11.27
C VAL A 63 14.22 8.69 -10.27
N ALA A 64 14.29 9.33 -9.10
CA ALA A 64 15.10 8.89 -7.97
C ALA A 64 14.21 8.77 -6.73
N GLY A 65 14.32 7.65 -6.00
CA GLY A 65 13.73 7.48 -4.68
C GLY A 65 14.64 8.05 -3.60
N LEU A 66 14.03 8.55 -2.52
CA LEU A 66 14.65 9.12 -1.34
C LEU A 66 14.07 8.49 -0.08
N ASP A 67 14.74 8.69 1.05
CA ASP A 67 14.23 8.32 2.39
C ASP A 67 13.93 6.83 2.56
N PHE A 68 14.95 6.01 2.38
CA PHE A 68 14.88 4.53 2.48
C PHE A 68 14.93 4.01 3.93
N GLN A 69 14.47 4.77 4.91
CA GLN A 69 14.57 4.41 6.33
C GLN A 69 13.69 3.22 6.74
N TYR A 70 12.66 2.89 5.97
CA TYR A 70 11.71 1.79 6.25
C TYR A 70 11.82 0.63 5.26
N VAL A 71 12.92 0.54 4.53
CA VAL A 71 13.14 -0.56 3.56
C VAL A 71 13.25 -1.89 4.28
N GLY A 72 12.49 -2.87 3.81
CA GLY A 72 12.50 -4.23 4.34
C GLY A 72 11.73 -5.19 3.46
N GLY A 73 11.53 -6.42 3.94
CA GLY A 73 10.75 -7.43 3.23
C GLY A 73 9.26 -7.09 3.23
N GLY A 74 8.55 -7.43 2.13
CA GLY A 74 7.10 -7.25 2.09
C GLY A 74 6.46 -7.53 0.75
N CYS A 75 5.15 -7.41 0.72
CA CYS A 75 4.36 -7.44 -0.50
C CYS A 75 4.51 -6.09 -1.23
N GLY A 76 5.08 -6.10 -2.45
CA GLY A 76 5.38 -4.87 -3.18
C GLY A 76 4.16 -4.00 -3.51
N ILE A 77 2.97 -4.58 -3.54
CA ILE A 77 1.73 -3.85 -3.79
C ILE A 77 1.41 -2.82 -2.69
N LYS A 78 1.99 -2.96 -1.48
CA LYS A 78 1.84 -1.97 -0.41
C LYS A 78 2.40 -0.61 -0.82
N ASP A 79 3.59 -0.59 -1.42
CA ASP A 79 4.19 0.65 -1.92
C ASP A 79 3.36 1.26 -3.05
N VAL A 80 2.80 0.45 -3.94
CA VAL A 80 1.95 0.91 -5.05
C VAL A 80 0.66 1.56 -4.55
N ALA A 81 -0.04 0.90 -3.62
CA ALA A 81 -1.25 1.45 -3.01
C ALA A 81 -0.96 2.79 -2.30
N TYR A 82 0.13 2.84 -1.55
CA TYR A 82 0.55 4.06 -0.87
C TYR A 82 0.93 5.18 -1.83
N PHE A 83 1.69 4.86 -2.89
CA PHE A 83 2.07 5.84 -3.91
C PHE A 83 0.83 6.45 -4.56
N ILE A 84 -0.09 5.63 -5.06
CA ILE A 84 -1.34 6.07 -5.69
C ILE A 84 -2.13 6.98 -4.73
N GLY A 85 -2.33 6.55 -3.49
CA GLY A 85 -3.02 7.35 -2.48
C GLY A 85 -2.28 8.61 -2.05
N SER A 86 -1.00 8.77 -2.39
CA SER A 86 -0.23 10.00 -2.14
C SER A 86 -0.24 10.99 -3.31
N CYS A 87 -0.61 10.52 -4.51
CA CYS A 87 -0.60 11.30 -5.74
C CYS A 87 -1.99 11.81 -6.14
N LEU A 88 -3.02 10.99 -5.92
CA LEU A 88 -4.34 11.17 -6.49
C LEU A 88 -5.37 11.56 -5.42
N ASN A 89 -6.30 12.43 -5.81
CA ASN A 89 -7.50 12.66 -5.03
C ASN A 89 -8.54 11.54 -5.28
N GLU A 90 -9.66 11.60 -4.57
CA GLU A 90 -10.72 10.60 -4.62
C GLU A 90 -11.22 10.32 -6.04
N SER A 91 -11.60 11.37 -6.78
CA SER A 91 -12.14 11.22 -8.14
C SER A 91 -11.10 10.73 -9.15
N GLU A 92 -9.84 11.05 -8.93
CA GLU A 92 -8.73 10.54 -9.72
C GLU A 92 -8.46 9.07 -9.43
N CYS A 93 -8.51 8.64 -8.16
CA CYS A 93 -8.42 7.23 -7.80
C CYS A 93 -9.50 6.41 -8.50
N GLU A 94 -10.77 6.83 -8.43
CA GLU A 94 -11.89 6.15 -9.10
C GLU A 94 -11.67 5.96 -10.61
N ARG A 95 -11.09 6.96 -11.25
CA ARG A 95 -10.92 7.00 -12.70
C ARG A 95 -9.65 6.33 -13.19
N LEU A 96 -8.55 6.42 -12.44
CA LEU A 96 -7.21 6.11 -12.95
C LEU A 96 -6.56 4.88 -12.32
N GLU A 97 -7.08 4.35 -11.20
CA GLU A 97 -6.39 3.26 -10.50
C GLU A 97 -6.09 2.05 -11.40
N ALA A 98 -7.08 1.62 -12.19
CA ALA A 98 -6.91 0.46 -13.07
C ALA A 98 -5.79 0.70 -14.10
N GLN A 99 -5.78 1.87 -14.75
CA GLN A 99 -4.77 2.23 -15.73
C GLN A 99 -3.37 2.32 -15.11
N ILE A 100 -3.26 2.86 -13.89
CA ILE A 100 -1.97 2.97 -13.21
C ILE A 100 -1.46 1.60 -12.79
N LEU A 101 -2.34 0.73 -12.30
CA LEU A 101 -1.98 -0.65 -12.00
C LEU A 101 -1.50 -1.40 -13.25
N ASP A 102 -2.19 -1.26 -14.37
CA ASP A 102 -1.77 -1.87 -15.64
C ASP A 102 -0.38 -1.36 -16.05
N THR A 103 -0.17 -0.04 -16.01
CA THR A 103 1.13 0.57 -16.30
C THR A 103 2.23 0.05 -15.35
N TYR A 104 1.93 -0.05 -14.06
CA TYR A 104 2.87 -0.58 -13.08
C TYR A 104 3.28 -2.02 -13.42
N PHE A 105 2.30 -2.89 -13.68
CA PHE A 105 2.60 -4.30 -13.97
C PHE A 105 3.27 -4.49 -15.32
N GLU A 106 2.97 -3.70 -16.34
CA GLU A 106 3.70 -3.69 -17.61
C GLU A 106 5.19 -3.38 -17.39
N HIS A 107 5.50 -2.34 -16.62
CA HIS A 107 6.87 -1.98 -16.30
C HIS A 107 7.56 -3.03 -15.42
N LEU A 108 6.87 -3.57 -14.41
CA LEU A 108 7.41 -4.62 -13.55
C LEU A 108 7.77 -5.87 -14.36
N GLN A 109 6.85 -6.36 -15.20
CA GLN A 109 7.06 -7.51 -16.06
C GLN A 109 8.19 -7.28 -17.08
N SER A 110 8.28 -6.06 -17.61
CA SER A 110 9.37 -5.67 -18.52
C SER A 110 10.75 -5.64 -17.85
N ALA A 111 10.80 -5.27 -16.56
CA ALA A 111 12.05 -5.24 -15.79
C ALA A 111 12.49 -6.62 -15.32
N MET A 112 11.58 -7.59 -15.22
CA MET A 112 11.86 -8.95 -14.83
C MET A 112 12.49 -9.73 -16.01
N LYS A 113 13.44 -10.61 -15.72
CA LYS A 113 14.05 -11.48 -16.75
C LYS A 113 13.04 -12.48 -17.35
N GLN A 114 12.01 -12.80 -16.61
CA GLN A 114 10.94 -13.73 -17.00
C GLN A 114 9.61 -13.19 -16.48
N ARG A 115 8.59 -13.17 -17.36
CA ARG A 115 7.24 -12.79 -16.97
C ARG A 115 6.70 -13.72 -15.89
N ASN A 116 6.07 -13.14 -14.86
CA ASN A 116 5.47 -13.87 -13.76
C ASN A 116 4.00 -13.47 -13.58
N GLU A 117 3.12 -14.21 -14.23
CA GLU A 117 1.66 -13.96 -14.18
C GLU A 117 1.06 -14.27 -12.80
N ALA A 118 1.64 -15.24 -12.09
CA ALA A 118 1.20 -15.58 -10.74
C ALA A 118 1.45 -14.43 -9.75
N LEU A 119 2.61 -13.77 -9.84
CA LEU A 119 2.90 -12.57 -9.06
C LEU A 119 1.90 -11.46 -9.35
N GLU A 120 1.65 -11.17 -10.62
CA GLU A 120 0.71 -10.11 -11.01
C GLU A 120 -0.70 -10.40 -10.49
N THR A 121 -1.18 -11.62 -10.67
CA THR A 121 -2.50 -12.06 -10.17
C THR A 121 -2.60 -11.91 -8.66
N GLU A 122 -1.60 -12.37 -7.91
CA GLU A 122 -1.58 -12.26 -6.47
C GLU A 122 -1.57 -10.80 -6.01
N TRP A 123 -0.67 -9.97 -6.56
CA TRP A 123 -0.56 -8.58 -6.11
C TRP A 123 -1.78 -7.74 -6.50
N ARG A 124 -2.38 -7.98 -7.65
CA ARG A 124 -3.66 -7.33 -8.00
C ARG A 124 -4.77 -7.68 -7.00
N SER A 125 -4.86 -8.94 -6.58
CA SER A 125 -5.83 -9.37 -5.58
C SER A 125 -5.60 -8.73 -4.21
N LEU A 126 -4.36 -8.43 -3.86
CA LEU A 126 -3.95 -7.81 -2.60
C LEU A 126 -3.96 -6.28 -2.61
N TYR A 127 -4.16 -5.64 -3.77
CA TYR A 127 -4.12 -4.18 -3.88
C TYR A 127 -5.09 -3.47 -2.94
N ARG A 128 -6.36 -3.91 -2.92
CA ARG A 128 -7.38 -3.33 -2.01
C ARG A 128 -7.10 -3.65 -0.55
N VAL A 129 -6.51 -4.80 -0.27
CA VAL A 129 -6.08 -5.18 1.08
C VAL A 129 -4.97 -4.23 1.57
N ALA A 130 -4.03 -3.88 0.69
CA ALA A 130 -2.98 -2.90 1.00
C ALA A 130 -3.54 -1.48 1.24
N TRP A 131 -4.59 -1.08 0.51
CA TRP A 131 -5.33 0.16 0.78
C TRP A 131 -5.98 0.13 2.17
N ALA A 132 -6.66 -0.95 2.52
CA ALA A 132 -7.31 -1.10 3.82
C ALA A 132 -6.30 -1.07 4.97
N ASP A 133 -5.11 -1.67 4.80
CA ASP A 133 -4.03 -1.60 5.78
C ASP A 133 -3.54 -0.17 6.00
N PHE A 134 -3.32 0.59 4.93
CA PHE A 134 -2.90 1.98 5.03
C PHE A 134 -4.02 2.88 5.60
N HIS A 135 -5.26 2.67 5.19
CA HIS A 135 -6.42 3.39 5.72
C HIS A 135 -6.58 3.17 7.22
N ARG A 136 -6.45 1.91 7.69
CA ARG A 136 -6.45 1.55 9.10
C ARG A 136 -5.43 2.37 9.89
N PHE A 137 -4.19 2.45 9.37
CA PHE A 137 -3.13 3.23 10.00
C PHE A 137 -3.49 4.72 10.07
N LEU A 138 -3.95 5.30 8.96
CA LEU A 138 -4.35 6.72 8.92
C LEU A 138 -5.46 7.07 9.91
N LYS A 139 -6.45 6.21 10.05
CA LYS A 139 -7.58 6.41 11.00
C LYS A 139 -7.08 6.50 12.45
N GLY A 140 -6.02 5.79 12.81
CA GLY A 140 -5.42 5.88 14.14
C GLY A 140 -4.39 7.01 14.26
N TRP A 141 -3.60 7.25 13.21
CA TRP A 141 -2.50 8.22 13.24
C TRP A 141 -2.98 9.67 13.07
N SER A 142 -3.90 9.90 12.15
CA SER A 142 -4.40 11.24 11.80
C SER A 142 -5.85 11.15 11.29
N PRO A 143 -6.84 11.03 12.18
CA PRO A 143 -8.23 10.77 11.79
C PRO A 143 -8.86 11.83 10.87
N GLY A 144 -8.30 13.05 10.84
CA GLY A 144 -8.72 14.13 9.93
C GLY A 144 -7.90 14.23 8.64
N HIS A 145 -7.07 13.24 8.32
CA HIS A 145 -6.20 13.31 7.15
C HIS A 145 -7.02 13.27 5.85
N TRP A 146 -6.68 14.11 4.86
CA TRP A 146 -7.42 14.23 3.58
C TRP A 146 -7.51 12.94 2.75
N LYS A 147 -6.61 11.98 2.97
CA LYS A 147 -6.64 10.66 2.33
C LYS A 147 -7.71 9.73 2.91
N ILE A 148 -8.33 10.10 4.04
CA ILE A 148 -9.51 9.44 4.57
C ILE A 148 -10.70 10.09 3.87
N ASN A 149 -11.19 9.44 2.83
CA ASN A 149 -12.25 9.93 1.96
C ASN A 149 -13.20 8.79 1.58
N SER A 150 -14.27 9.06 0.85
CA SER A 150 -15.29 8.05 0.54
C SER A 150 -14.74 6.88 -0.30
N TYR A 151 -13.75 7.11 -1.15
CA TYR A 151 -13.06 6.05 -1.89
C TYR A 151 -12.34 5.09 -0.94
N SER A 152 -11.48 5.60 -0.05
CA SER A 152 -10.73 4.79 0.90
C SER A 152 -11.63 4.07 1.92
N GLU A 153 -12.70 4.72 2.38
CA GLU A 153 -13.72 4.13 3.26
C GLU A 153 -14.46 2.98 2.56
N ARG A 154 -14.90 3.18 1.31
CA ARG A 154 -15.62 2.15 0.53
C ARG A 154 -14.73 0.93 0.28
N ILE A 155 -13.50 1.11 -0.19
CA ILE A 155 -12.56 0.00 -0.42
C ILE A 155 -12.30 -0.77 0.88
N THR A 156 -12.09 -0.06 1.98
CA THR A 156 -11.84 -0.70 3.28
C THR A 156 -13.06 -1.51 3.74
N ALA A 157 -14.26 -0.97 3.59
CA ALA A 157 -15.49 -1.69 3.93
C ALA A 157 -15.68 -2.94 3.04
N GLU A 158 -15.40 -2.85 1.75
CA GLU A 158 -15.44 -4.00 0.83
C GLU A 158 -14.45 -5.11 1.26
N VAL A 159 -13.23 -4.71 1.65
CA VAL A 159 -12.21 -5.66 2.14
C VAL A 159 -12.69 -6.35 3.41
N ILE A 160 -13.17 -5.59 4.41
CA ILE A 160 -13.65 -6.14 5.69
C ILE A 160 -14.80 -7.13 5.47
N ASN A 161 -15.70 -6.84 4.53
CA ASN A 161 -16.85 -7.70 4.23
C ASN A 161 -16.46 -9.03 3.53
N ASN A 162 -15.23 -9.12 3.00
CA ASN A 162 -14.72 -10.28 2.25
C ASN A 162 -13.52 -10.96 2.94
N LEU A 163 -13.25 -10.64 4.20
CA LEU A 163 -12.22 -11.33 5.00
C LEU A 163 -12.69 -12.70 5.44
#